data_a222ed51535242d3ab0a970ea456d2e0
#
_entry.id   a222ed51535242d3ab0a970ea456d2e0
#
_cell.length_a   1.000
_cell.length_b   1.000
_cell.length_c   1.000
_cell.angle_alpha   90.00
_cell.angle_beta   90.00
_cell.angle_gamma   90.00
#
_symmetry.space_group_name_H-M   'P 1'
#
loop_
_entity.id
_entity.type
_entity.pdbx_description
1 polymer ?
#
loop_
_entity_poly.entity_id
_entity_poly.type
_entity_poly.pdbx_seq_one_letter_code
_entity_poly.pdbx_strand_id
1 'polypeptide(L)'
;MTDTSMPSIKYSDNNYQQQLDAKVSDFRDALAVLVGCSVEVYPSAPLNFRMRAEFRIWHEDGTAHYAMNSPGEKRPYTIDDFPIGGTLINRLMPLLLHAINASPVLSKRLFSAEFLTTTSDEALITLIYHRPLDEIWETEARGLQKTLGIDVIGRSRKQKVVLTQDYVTEKLRVQGR
;
A
#
# COMPACT_ATOMS: atom_id res chain seq x y z
N MET A 1 4.16 -30.84 -9.59
CA MET A 1 4.12 -29.42 -10.00
C MET A 1 2.69 -28.96 -9.86
N THR A 2 2.31 -28.43 -8.71
CA THR A 2 0.98 -27.89 -8.47
C THR A 2 1.04 -26.41 -8.79
N ASP A 3 0.37 -26.04 -9.89
CA ASP A 3 0.14 -24.64 -10.28
C ASP A 3 -0.68 -23.95 -9.17
N THR A 4 -0.01 -23.14 -8.36
CA THR A 4 -0.62 -22.36 -7.28
C THR A 4 -0.88 -20.94 -7.79
N SER A 5 -1.42 -20.83 -9.01
CA SER A 5 -1.96 -19.55 -9.47
C SER A 5 -3.24 -19.24 -8.69
N MET A 6 -3.10 -18.38 -7.71
CA MET A 6 -4.20 -17.82 -6.92
C MET A 6 -5.19 -17.05 -7.80
N PRO A 7 -6.48 -17.02 -7.40
CA PRO A 7 -7.46 -16.22 -8.10
C PRO A 7 -7.01 -14.75 -8.06
N SER A 8 -6.49 -14.26 -9.16
CA SER A 8 -6.36 -12.82 -9.35
C SER A 8 -7.75 -12.24 -9.11
N ILE A 9 -7.90 -11.45 -8.04
CA ILE A 9 -9.10 -10.62 -7.88
C ILE A 9 -9.10 -9.74 -9.12
N LYS A 10 -9.89 -10.10 -10.11
CA LYS A 10 -10.02 -9.33 -11.35
C LYS A 10 -10.78 -8.07 -11.00
N TYR A 11 -10.05 -7.03 -10.62
CA TYR A 11 -10.56 -5.68 -10.58
C TYR A 11 -10.89 -5.29 -12.03
N SER A 12 -12.15 -5.37 -12.40
CA SER A 12 -12.67 -4.95 -13.72
C SER A 12 -13.72 -3.89 -13.50
N ASP A 13 -13.89 -2.99 -14.47
CA ASP A 13 -14.92 -1.96 -14.45
C ASP A 13 -16.33 -2.54 -14.20
N ASN A 14 -16.62 -3.72 -14.77
CA ASN A 14 -17.89 -4.41 -14.58
C ASN A 14 -18.13 -4.84 -13.13
N ASN A 15 -17.08 -5.17 -12.38
CA ASN A 15 -17.19 -5.57 -10.98
C ASN A 15 -17.31 -4.35 -10.04
N TYR A 16 -16.74 -3.21 -10.42
CA TYR A 16 -16.77 -1.99 -9.62
C TYR A 16 -18.21 -1.47 -9.44
N GLN A 17 -18.97 -1.32 -10.54
CA GLN A 17 -20.34 -0.82 -10.46
C GLN A 17 -21.25 -1.73 -9.64
N GLN A 18 -21.14 -3.03 -9.85
CA GLN A 18 -21.90 -4.02 -9.06
C GLN A 18 -21.58 -3.94 -7.56
N GLN A 19 -20.30 -3.78 -7.20
CA GLN A 19 -19.91 -3.59 -5.80
C GLN A 19 -20.41 -2.28 -5.23
N LEU A 20 -20.38 -1.19 -6.00
CA LEU A 20 -20.88 0.11 -5.58
C LEU A 20 -22.38 0.04 -5.29
N ASP A 21 -23.14 -0.54 -6.21
CA ASP A 21 -24.60 -0.67 -6.08
C ASP A 21 -24.98 -1.51 -4.86
N ALA A 22 -24.29 -2.63 -4.64
CA ALA A 22 -24.49 -3.47 -3.46
C ALA A 22 -24.20 -2.70 -2.16
N LYS A 23 -23.06 -2.01 -2.07
CA LYS A 23 -22.70 -1.21 -0.89
C LYS A 23 -23.69 -0.06 -0.63
N VAL A 24 -24.18 0.58 -1.68
CA VAL A 24 -25.18 1.64 -1.55
C VAL A 24 -26.51 1.09 -1.05
N SER A 25 -26.92 -0.10 -1.55
CA SER A 25 -28.12 -0.79 -1.06
C SER A 25 -27.99 -1.15 0.41
N ASP A 26 -26.93 -1.85 0.80
CA ASP A 26 -26.67 -2.25 2.19
C ASP A 26 -26.65 -1.06 3.14
N PHE A 27 -26.02 0.06 2.70
CA PHE A 27 -25.96 1.28 3.49
C PHE A 27 -27.34 1.93 3.67
N ARG A 28 -28.16 1.99 2.62
CA ARG A 28 -29.52 2.50 2.68
C ARG A 28 -30.40 1.67 3.60
N ASP A 29 -30.27 0.34 3.51
CA ASP A 29 -31.02 -0.59 4.37
C ASP A 29 -30.63 -0.42 5.84
N ALA A 30 -29.34 -0.28 6.13
CA ALA A 30 -28.85 -0.02 7.48
C ALA A 30 -29.35 1.31 8.07
N LEU A 31 -29.57 2.32 7.22
CA LEU A 31 -30.05 3.64 7.61
C LEU A 31 -31.57 3.82 7.42
N ALA A 32 -32.32 2.79 7.05
CA ALA A 32 -33.77 2.87 6.78
C ALA A 32 -34.59 3.41 7.96
N VAL A 33 -34.07 3.29 9.19
CA VAL A 33 -34.70 3.85 10.41
C VAL A 33 -34.58 5.38 10.50
N LEU A 34 -33.70 6.02 9.70
CA LEU A 34 -33.49 7.45 9.66
C LEU A 34 -34.36 8.05 8.56
N VAL A 35 -35.61 8.29 8.90
CA VAL A 35 -36.62 8.82 7.96
C VAL A 35 -36.22 10.21 7.43
N GLY A 36 -36.18 10.35 6.08
CA GLY A 36 -35.96 11.63 5.42
C GLY A 36 -34.49 11.96 5.10
N CYS A 37 -33.53 11.09 5.39
CA CYS A 37 -32.13 11.28 4.97
C CYS A 37 -31.93 10.86 3.52
N SER A 38 -31.45 11.77 2.66
CA SER A 38 -30.93 11.42 1.34
C SER A 38 -29.49 10.97 1.43
N VAL A 39 -29.15 9.89 0.74
CA VAL A 39 -27.77 9.38 0.63
C VAL A 39 -27.19 9.88 -0.68
N GLU A 40 -26.18 10.75 -0.58
CA GLU A 40 -25.39 11.16 -1.73
C GLU A 40 -24.24 10.17 -1.95
N VAL A 41 -24.02 9.80 -3.21
CA VAL A 41 -23.00 8.82 -3.60
C VAL A 41 -21.92 9.47 -4.45
N TYR A 42 -20.68 9.43 -3.98
CA TYR A 42 -19.51 9.95 -4.68
C TYR A 42 -18.60 8.78 -5.09
N PRO A 43 -18.76 8.23 -6.29
CA PRO A 43 -17.96 7.10 -6.73
C PRO A 43 -16.51 7.51 -6.97
N SER A 44 -15.58 6.64 -6.60
CA SER A 44 -14.18 6.76 -7.01
C SER A 44 -13.98 6.31 -8.45
N ALA A 45 -12.79 6.51 -9.02
CA ALA A 45 -12.40 5.76 -10.20
C ALA A 45 -12.36 4.25 -9.86
N PRO A 46 -12.61 3.34 -10.82
CA PRO A 46 -12.59 1.89 -10.60
C PRO A 46 -11.20 1.36 -10.19
N LEU A 47 -10.15 1.98 -10.71
CA LEU A 47 -8.75 1.65 -10.49
C LEU A 47 -7.98 2.88 -10.00
N ASN A 48 -6.80 2.65 -9.41
CA ASN A 48 -5.82 3.67 -9.01
C ASN A 48 -6.36 4.76 -8.06
N PHE A 49 -7.38 4.44 -7.27
CA PHE A 49 -8.01 5.41 -6.36
C PHE A 49 -7.43 5.41 -4.95
N ARG A 50 -6.68 4.37 -4.58
CA ARG A 50 -6.20 4.19 -3.21
C ARG A 50 -4.83 4.81 -3.03
N MET A 51 -4.73 5.84 -2.18
CA MET A 51 -3.50 6.59 -1.93
C MET A 51 -2.66 6.01 -0.77
N ARG A 52 -3.19 5.04 -0.02
CA ARG A 52 -2.47 4.34 1.04
C ARG A 52 -2.63 2.84 0.89
N ALA A 53 -1.51 2.11 0.98
CA ALA A 53 -1.48 0.66 0.98
C ALA A 53 -0.37 0.14 1.89
N GLU A 54 -0.62 -0.96 2.58
CA GLU A 54 0.37 -1.70 3.35
C GLU A 54 0.40 -3.14 2.84
N PHE A 55 1.60 -3.63 2.56
CA PHE A 55 1.85 -4.99 2.12
C PHE A 55 2.77 -5.69 3.10
N ARG A 56 2.44 -6.91 3.46
CA ARG A 56 3.37 -7.80 4.14
C ARG A 56 4.55 -8.10 3.20
N ILE A 57 5.75 -8.17 3.76
CA ILE A 57 6.93 -8.69 3.04
C ILE A 57 7.08 -10.16 3.42
N TRP A 58 6.99 -11.01 2.42
CA TRP A 58 7.17 -12.44 2.52
C TRP A 58 8.54 -12.81 1.97
N HIS A 59 9.33 -13.53 2.79
CA HIS A 59 10.65 -14.01 2.38
C HIS A 59 10.56 -15.48 2.00
N GLU A 60 10.90 -15.81 0.77
CA GLU A 60 10.94 -17.15 0.23
C GLU A 60 12.25 -17.34 -0.56
N ASP A 61 12.99 -18.39 -0.26
CA ASP A 61 14.29 -18.71 -0.90
C ASP A 61 15.29 -17.54 -0.93
N GLY A 62 15.30 -16.73 0.14
CA GLY A 62 16.18 -15.57 0.27
C GLY A 62 15.72 -14.32 -0.47
N THR A 63 14.57 -14.36 -1.14
CA THR A 63 13.98 -13.25 -1.88
C THR A 63 12.74 -12.70 -1.15
N ALA A 64 12.64 -11.38 -1.10
CA ALA A 64 11.48 -10.68 -0.56
C ALA A 64 10.42 -10.49 -1.65
N HIS A 65 9.15 -10.67 -1.27
CA HIS A 65 7.98 -10.47 -2.13
C HIS A 65 6.90 -9.68 -1.37
N TYR A 66 6.12 -8.88 -2.08
CA TYR A 66 4.88 -8.38 -1.51
C TYR A 66 3.87 -9.51 -1.34
N ALA A 67 3.14 -9.49 -0.24
CA ALA A 67 2.15 -10.53 0.03
C ALA A 67 0.90 -9.95 0.70
N MET A 68 -0.23 -10.62 0.45
CA MET A 68 -1.51 -10.34 1.07
C MET A 68 -2.09 -11.61 1.69
N ASN A 69 -2.95 -11.45 2.67
CA ASN A 69 -3.64 -12.56 3.31
C ASN A 69 -5.04 -12.73 2.70
N SER A 70 -5.41 -13.97 2.37
CA SER A 70 -6.81 -14.31 2.10
C SER A 70 -7.53 -14.63 3.41
N PRO A 71 -8.81 -14.24 3.56
CA PRO A 71 -9.61 -14.64 4.71
C PRO A 71 -9.65 -16.17 4.84
N GLY A 72 -9.32 -16.68 6.04
CA GLY A 72 -9.31 -18.11 6.33
C GLY A 72 -8.05 -18.88 5.93
N GLU A 73 -7.13 -18.27 5.20
CA GLU A 73 -5.86 -18.88 4.79
C GLU A 73 -4.71 -18.52 5.73
N LYS A 74 -3.87 -19.53 6.06
CA LYS A 74 -2.70 -19.33 6.93
C LYS A 74 -1.49 -18.80 6.17
N ARG A 75 -1.35 -19.17 4.89
CA ARG A 75 -0.23 -18.74 4.05
C ARG A 75 -0.66 -17.51 3.23
N PRO A 76 0.11 -16.43 3.23
CA PRO A 76 -0.17 -15.31 2.35
C PRO A 76 0.14 -15.70 0.89
N TYR A 77 -0.52 -15.04 -0.04
CA TYR A 77 -0.19 -15.11 -1.47
C TYR A 77 0.63 -13.89 -1.89
N THR A 78 1.55 -14.08 -2.81
CA THR A 78 2.38 -13.00 -3.36
C THR A 78 1.63 -12.20 -4.42
N ILE A 79 1.96 -10.92 -4.53
CA ILE A 79 1.43 -10.00 -5.54
C ILE A 79 2.58 -9.21 -6.15
N ASP A 80 2.45 -8.88 -7.44
CA ASP A 80 3.42 -8.06 -8.17
C ASP A 80 2.88 -6.65 -8.44
N ASP A 81 1.56 -6.49 -8.43
CA ASP A 81 0.87 -5.23 -8.64
C ASP A 81 -0.34 -5.05 -7.69
N PHE A 82 -0.86 -3.84 -7.64
CA PHE A 82 -2.04 -3.52 -6.83
C PHE A 82 -2.95 -2.56 -7.60
N PRO A 83 -3.82 -3.07 -8.50
CA PRO A 83 -4.57 -2.27 -9.46
C PRO A 83 -5.41 -1.15 -8.88
N ILE A 84 -5.91 -1.29 -7.65
CA ILE A 84 -6.66 -0.22 -6.95
C ILE A 84 -5.74 0.81 -6.27
N GLY A 85 -4.45 0.49 -6.10
CA GLY A 85 -3.44 1.43 -5.62
C GLY A 85 -3.21 2.56 -6.61
N GLY A 86 -2.96 3.77 -6.11
CA GLY A 86 -2.61 4.91 -6.95
C GLY A 86 -1.46 4.61 -7.90
N THR A 87 -1.40 5.31 -9.02
CA THR A 87 -0.35 5.10 -10.04
C THR A 87 1.05 5.22 -9.46
N LEU A 88 1.25 6.13 -8.52
CA LEU A 88 2.52 6.31 -7.83
C LEU A 88 2.87 5.10 -6.95
N ILE A 89 1.89 4.49 -6.25
CA ILE A 89 2.11 3.25 -5.49
C ILE A 89 2.60 2.15 -6.43
N ASN A 90 1.88 1.88 -7.52
CA ASN A 90 2.21 0.82 -8.47
C ASN A 90 3.57 1.06 -9.16
N ARG A 91 3.96 2.33 -9.39
CA ARG A 91 5.27 2.68 -9.91
C ARG A 91 6.40 2.43 -8.88
N LEU A 92 6.15 2.72 -7.61
CA LEU A 92 7.15 2.56 -6.54
C LEU A 92 7.31 1.11 -6.08
N MET A 93 6.28 0.27 -6.15
CA MET A 93 6.32 -1.12 -5.70
C MET A 93 7.51 -1.91 -6.30
N PRO A 94 7.69 -2.03 -7.62
CA PRO A 94 8.80 -2.80 -8.17
C PRO A 94 10.17 -2.17 -7.86
N LEU A 95 10.28 -0.84 -7.81
CA LEU A 95 11.53 -0.15 -7.50
C LEU A 95 11.96 -0.40 -6.06
N LEU A 96 11.02 -0.31 -5.10
CA LEU A 96 11.28 -0.60 -3.70
C LEU A 96 11.66 -2.07 -3.51
N LEU A 97 10.93 -2.99 -4.11
CA LEU A 97 11.18 -4.43 -3.97
C LEU A 97 12.57 -4.81 -4.54
N HIS A 98 12.94 -4.22 -5.68
CA HIS A 98 14.28 -4.39 -6.23
C HIS A 98 15.37 -3.90 -5.27
N ALA A 99 15.22 -2.72 -4.70
CA ALA A 99 16.18 -2.16 -3.75
C ALA A 99 16.27 -2.99 -2.46
N ILE A 100 15.14 -3.48 -1.93
CA ILE A 100 15.11 -4.38 -0.78
C ILE A 100 15.89 -5.66 -1.07
N ASN A 101 15.66 -6.28 -2.22
CA ASN A 101 16.32 -7.53 -2.60
C ASN A 101 17.82 -7.35 -2.90
N ALA A 102 18.24 -6.15 -3.31
CA ALA A 102 19.64 -5.81 -3.53
C ALA A 102 20.43 -5.52 -2.23
N SER A 103 19.74 -5.19 -1.11
CA SER A 103 20.38 -4.83 0.16
C SER A 103 20.05 -5.85 1.27
N PRO A 104 20.99 -6.68 1.68
CA PRO A 104 20.82 -7.56 2.84
C PRO A 104 20.43 -6.82 4.12
N VAL A 105 20.83 -5.56 4.25
CA VAL A 105 20.49 -4.70 5.41
C VAL A 105 19.03 -4.32 5.40
N LEU A 106 18.49 -3.84 4.25
CA LEU A 106 17.10 -3.46 4.12
C LEU A 106 16.16 -4.67 4.15
N SER A 107 16.55 -5.79 3.57
CA SER A 107 15.75 -7.01 3.53
C SER A 107 15.64 -7.71 4.88
N LYS A 108 16.69 -7.63 5.74
CA LYS A 108 16.78 -8.40 6.98
C LYS A 108 15.64 -8.12 7.95
N ARG A 109 14.75 -9.12 8.14
CA ARG A 109 13.59 -9.07 9.03
C ARG A 109 12.64 -7.90 8.76
N LEU A 110 12.58 -7.43 7.53
CA LEU A 110 11.54 -6.53 7.06
C LEU A 110 10.20 -7.28 7.08
N PHE A 111 9.21 -6.72 7.75
CA PHE A 111 7.91 -7.34 7.97
C PHE A 111 6.85 -6.82 7.02
N SER A 112 6.76 -5.49 6.87
CA SER A 112 5.83 -4.86 5.93
C SER A 112 6.38 -3.55 5.40
N ALA A 113 5.84 -3.12 4.26
CA ALA A 113 6.05 -1.81 3.66
C ALA A 113 4.70 -1.10 3.49
N GLU A 114 4.59 0.08 4.06
CA GLU A 114 3.44 0.96 3.94
C GLU A 114 3.76 2.10 2.98
N PHE A 115 2.88 2.32 2.01
CA PHE A 115 2.93 3.42 1.06
C PHE A 115 1.87 4.45 1.42
N LEU A 116 2.24 5.70 1.48
CA LEU A 116 1.34 6.84 1.55
C LEU A 116 1.71 7.78 0.41
N THR A 117 0.77 8.04 -0.48
CA THR A 117 0.97 8.89 -1.66
C THR A 117 -0.11 9.95 -1.77
N THR A 118 0.13 10.94 -2.61
CA THR A 118 -0.82 12.01 -2.91
C THR A 118 -1.11 12.06 -4.41
N THR A 119 -2.15 12.77 -4.81
CA THR A 119 -2.45 13.06 -6.22
C THR A 119 -1.51 14.12 -6.80
N SER A 120 -0.74 14.82 -5.94
CA SER A 120 0.30 15.79 -6.31
C SER A 120 1.71 15.16 -6.37
N ASP A 121 1.81 13.83 -6.53
CA ASP A 121 3.05 13.05 -6.69
C ASP A 121 4.02 13.06 -5.50
N GLU A 122 3.57 13.41 -4.29
CA GLU A 122 4.36 13.18 -3.09
C GLU A 122 4.17 11.74 -2.57
N ALA A 123 5.23 11.17 -2.03
CA ALA A 123 5.20 9.83 -1.47
C ALA A 123 6.05 9.69 -0.20
N LEU A 124 5.57 8.87 0.72
CA LEU A 124 6.25 8.45 1.93
C LEU A 124 6.14 6.93 2.03
N ILE A 125 7.27 6.24 2.24
CA ILE A 125 7.30 4.80 2.50
C ILE A 125 7.73 4.57 3.95
N THR A 126 6.93 3.77 4.67
CA THR A 126 7.30 3.27 6.00
C THR A 126 7.71 1.80 5.90
N LEU A 127 8.94 1.50 6.25
CA LEU A 127 9.48 0.14 6.34
C LEU A 127 9.39 -0.35 7.78
N ILE A 128 8.64 -1.44 8.02
CA ILE A 128 8.35 -1.96 9.36
C ILE A 128 9.15 -3.25 9.58
N TYR A 129 9.92 -3.28 10.65
CA TYR A 129 10.88 -4.34 10.97
C TYR A 129 10.58 -5.07 12.27
N HIS A 130 10.91 -6.37 12.28
CA HIS A 130 10.97 -7.18 13.51
C HIS A 130 12.41 -7.28 14.06
N ARG A 131 13.15 -6.19 14.00
CA ARG A 131 14.49 -6.02 14.59
C ARG A 131 14.74 -4.55 14.95
N PRO A 132 15.69 -4.24 15.84
CA PRO A 132 16.16 -2.87 16.02
C PRO A 132 16.76 -2.30 14.73
N LEU A 133 16.63 -0.99 14.56
CA LEU A 133 17.23 -0.21 13.48
C LEU A 133 18.49 0.48 14.03
N ASP A 134 19.60 0.30 13.33
CA ASP A 134 20.92 0.81 13.67
C ASP A 134 21.41 1.82 12.62
N GLU A 135 22.58 2.41 12.83
CA GLU A 135 23.21 3.38 11.93
C GLU A 135 23.48 2.80 10.53
N ILE A 136 23.74 1.49 10.44
CA ILE A 136 23.96 0.81 9.15
C ILE A 136 22.64 0.80 8.38
N TRP A 137 21.52 0.48 9.05
CA TRP A 137 20.20 0.56 8.43
C TRP A 137 19.88 1.99 7.99
N GLU A 138 20.18 2.98 8.82
CA GLU A 138 19.89 4.38 8.48
C GLU A 138 20.69 4.85 7.25
N THR A 139 21.94 4.44 7.12
CA THR A 139 22.79 4.72 5.95
C THR A 139 22.20 4.12 4.67
N GLU A 140 21.81 2.85 4.70
CA GLU A 140 21.18 2.17 3.57
C GLU A 140 19.84 2.77 3.20
N ALA A 141 19.02 3.10 4.20
CA ALA A 141 17.72 3.73 3.99
C ALA A 141 17.81 5.15 3.40
N ARG A 142 18.86 5.92 3.73
CA ARG A 142 19.15 7.21 3.07
C ARG A 142 19.54 7.02 1.60
N GLY A 143 20.30 5.95 1.30
CA GLY A 143 20.60 5.56 -0.08
C GLY A 143 19.33 5.23 -0.87
N LEU A 144 18.45 4.43 -0.27
CA LEU A 144 17.13 4.09 -0.83
C LEU A 144 16.30 5.34 -1.09
N GLN A 145 16.17 6.24 -0.10
CA GLN A 145 15.44 7.49 -0.21
C GLN A 145 15.94 8.33 -1.39
N LYS A 146 17.25 8.47 -1.54
CA LYS A 146 17.88 9.20 -2.64
C LYS A 146 17.58 8.53 -3.99
N THR A 147 17.64 7.22 -4.07
CA THR A 147 17.40 6.46 -5.30
C THR A 147 15.95 6.56 -5.76
N LEU A 148 15.01 6.49 -4.83
CA LEU A 148 13.57 6.56 -5.15
C LEU A 148 13.04 8.00 -5.26
N GLY A 149 13.78 9.01 -4.73
CA GLY A 149 13.35 10.40 -4.71
C GLY A 149 12.11 10.66 -3.84
N ILE A 150 11.95 9.89 -2.75
CA ILE A 150 10.79 9.95 -1.85
C ILE A 150 11.25 9.91 -0.40
N ASP A 151 10.34 10.23 0.54
CA ASP A 151 10.64 10.11 1.96
C ASP A 151 10.51 8.66 2.48
N VAL A 152 11.39 8.30 3.42
CA VAL A 152 11.44 6.97 4.02
C VAL A 152 11.45 7.06 5.54
N ILE A 153 10.63 6.24 6.18
CA ILE A 153 10.59 6.03 7.64
C ILE A 153 10.91 4.57 7.93
N GLY A 154 11.73 4.34 8.94
CA GLY A 154 11.89 3.03 9.55
C GLY A 154 11.09 2.91 10.85
N ARG A 155 10.40 1.80 11.02
CA ARG A 155 9.70 1.46 12.27
C ARG A 155 10.10 0.09 12.78
N SER A 156 10.22 -0.01 14.09
CA SER A 156 10.37 -1.26 14.81
C SER A 156 9.59 -1.14 16.12
N ARG A 157 9.53 -2.21 16.95
CA ARG A 157 8.66 -2.29 18.14
C ARG A 157 8.62 -1.04 19.03
N LYS A 158 9.76 -0.35 19.21
CA LYS A 158 9.89 0.84 20.06
C LYS A 158 10.65 1.99 19.40
N GLN A 159 10.90 1.89 18.09
CA GLN A 159 11.66 2.88 17.34
C GLN A 159 10.84 3.42 16.17
N LYS A 160 10.99 4.72 15.93
CA LYS A 160 10.60 5.40 14.71
C LYS A 160 11.79 6.26 14.28
N VAL A 161 12.39 5.90 13.16
CA VAL A 161 13.49 6.64 12.53
C VAL A 161 12.93 7.40 11.34
N VAL A 162 12.89 8.71 11.44
CA VAL A 162 12.47 9.63 10.37
C VAL A 162 13.72 10.17 9.72
N LEU A 163 13.91 9.90 8.42
CA LEU A 163 15.12 10.32 7.71
C LEU A 163 15.08 11.80 7.31
N THR A 164 13.92 12.29 6.91
CA THR A 164 13.68 13.69 6.50
C THR A 164 12.38 14.21 7.09
N GLN A 165 11.25 13.71 6.64
CA GLN A 165 9.91 14.09 7.12
C GLN A 165 9.02 12.86 7.28
N ASP A 166 7.91 13.02 8.01
CA ASP A 166 6.97 11.94 8.32
C ASP A 166 5.52 12.26 7.87
N TYR A 167 5.41 13.14 6.90
CA TYR A 167 4.15 13.56 6.30
C TYR A 167 4.30 13.74 4.79
N VAL A 168 3.19 13.79 4.08
CA VAL A 168 3.06 14.21 2.68
C VAL A 168 2.08 15.36 2.59
N THR A 169 2.21 16.21 1.57
CA THR A 169 1.31 17.35 1.33
C THR A 169 0.45 17.10 0.11
N GLU A 170 -0.87 17.02 0.29
CA GLU A 170 -1.82 16.94 -0.81
C GLU A 170 -2.18 18.35 -1.29
N LYS A 171 -2.09 18.58 -2.60
CA LYS A 171 -2.48 19.85 -3.23
C LYS A 171 -3.76 19.64 -4.03
N LEU A 172 -4.88 20.12 -3.52
CA LEU A 172 -6.17 19.99 -4.16
C LEU A 172 -6.60 21.33 -4.78
N ARG A 173 -7.21 21.25 -5.96
CA ARG A 173 -7.91 22.40 -6.56
C ARG A 173 -9.39 22.32 -6.20
N VAL A 174 -9.88 23.31 -5.46
CA VAL A 174 -11.28 23.41 -5.08
C VAL A 174 -11.92 24.55 -5.89
N GLN A 175 -12.99 24.26 -6.64
CA GLN A 175 -13.72 25.21 -7.48
C GLN A 175 -12.82 26.02 -8.44
N GLY A 176 -11.80 25.36 -9.00
CA GLY A 176 -10.89 26.02 -9.95
C GLY A 176 -9.85 26.95 -9.31
N ARG A 177 -9.73 26.96 -7.99
CA ARG A 177 -8.73 27.71 -7.20
C ARG A 177 -7.68 26.81 -6.61
#